data_15ed4e08f9189b986e01894fd6fc5303
#
_entry.id   15ed4e08f9189b986e01894fd6fc5303
#
_cell.length_a   1.000
_cell.length_b   1.000
_cell.length_c   1.000
_cell.angle_alpha   90.00
_cell.angle_beta   90.00
_cell.angle_gamma   90.00
#
_symmetry.space_group_name_H-M   'P 1'
#
loop_
_entity.id
_entity.type
_entity.pdbx_description
1 polymer ?
#
loop_
_entity_poly.entity_id
_entity_poly.type
_entity_poly.pdbx_seq_one_letter_code
_entity_poly.pdbx_strand_id
1 'polypeptide(L)'
;MKQKDDEKKRKGIRERKPNYKEYRASVDDIQTFLMGRVLLRHNVITRRVEYRFPAEVSGETTEWDALSDRVVNSLWAELSQRKQVAAQDIYRVMDSDFVPDFNPFTSYLEHLPPWNGEEDHLLAMAMTVQVKGGVDEQLRFAEYLKKWLVAMVAGWVDPLVVNNVILVLIGEQGSYKTTWFQYLLPPELRRYFYTKTNASRMSRGYIVVQRSGSEIQERLEQLASDDVTW
;
A
#
# COMPACT_ATOMS: atom_id res chain seq x y z
N MET A 1 52.33 9.19 63.36
CA MET A 1 51.09 8.39 63.40
C MET A 1 49.91 9.03 62.59
N LYS A 2 50.16 10.14 61.88
CA LYS A 2 49.09 10.85 61.11
C LYS A 2 49.10 10.57 59.60
N GLN A 3 50.12 9.86 59.05
CA GLN A 3 50.20 9.60 57.60
C GLN A 3 49.58 8.26 57.15
N LYS A 4 49.19 7.38 58.07
CA LYS A 4 48.56 6.09 57.72
C LYS A 4 47.01 6.16 57.65
N ASP A 5 46.38 7.20 58.18
CA ASP A 5 44.93 7.35 58.16
C ASP A 5 44.41 8.02 56.88
N ASP A 6 45.27 8.80 56.17
CA ASP A 6 44.87 9.44 54.91
C ASP A 6 44.92 8.49 53.67
N GLU A 7 45.72 7.43 53.76
CA GLU A 7 45.76 6.42 52.69
C GLU A 7 44.53 5.46 52.70
N LYS A 8 43.90 5.27 53.86
CA LYS A 8 42.71 4.44 53.97
C LYS A 8 41.43 5.13 53.46
N LYS A 9 41.39 6.49 53.44
CA LYS A 9 40.25 7.23 52.92
C LYS A 9 40.22 7.36 51.40
N ARG A 10 41.34 7.15 50.71
CA ARG A 10 41.42 7.22 49.23
C ARG A 10 41.01 5.92 48.50
N LYS A 11 40.78 4.80 49.20
CA LYS A 11 40.38 3.51 48.61
C LYS A 11 38.87 3.26 48.55
N GLY A 12 38.01 4.26 48.83
CA GLY A 12 36.57 4.08 48.99
C GLY A 12 35.65 4.62 47.88
N ILE A 13 36.18 5.35 46.89
CA ILE A 13 35.38 5.80 45.77
C ILE A 13 35.57 4.81 44.64
N ARG A 14 34.90 3.63 44.68
CA ARG A 14 34.63 2.87 43.49
C ARG A 14 33.72 3.72 42.65
N GLU A 15 34.24 4.30 41.58
CA GLU A 15 33.41 4.85 40.51
C GLU A 15 32.40 3.74 40.12
N ARG A 16 31.12 3.98 40.36
CA ARG A 16 30.08 3.09 39.89
C ARG A 16 30.24 3.06 38.37
N LYS A 17 30.63 1.92 37.82
CA LYS A 17 30.63 1.70 36.37
C LYS A 17 29.22 2.07 35.91
N PRO A 18 29.08 2.90 34.85
CA PRO A 18 27.78 3.27 34.33
C PRO A 18 26.98 1.99 34.09
N ASN A 19 25.74 1.97 34.54
CA ASN A 19 24.86 0.83 34.31
C ASN A 19 24.46 0.83 32.81
N TYR A 20 25.21 0.10 32.01
CA TYR A 20 24.98 0.04 30.55
C TYR A 20 23.55 -0.32 30.16
N LYS A 21 22.78 -0.96 31.07
CA LYS A 21 21.35 -1.24 30.82
C LYS A 21 20.48 0.01 30.86
N GLU A 22 20.83 1.04 31.61
CA GLU A 22 20.09 2.32 31.66
C GLU A 22 20.32 3.19 30.42
N TYR A 23 21.42 2.97 29.70
CA TYR A 23 21.76 3.75 28.50
C TYR A 23 21.27 3.11 27.19
N ARG A 24 20.93 1.82 27.20
CA ARG A 24 20.42 1.14 26.00
C ARG A 24 18.93 1.36 25.89
N ALA A 25 18.48 1.74 24.66
CA ALA A 25 17.06 1.89 24.36
C ALA A 25 16.35 0.53 24.48
N SER A 26 15.26 0.50 25.22
CA SER A 26 14.29 -0.60 25.22
C SER A 26 13.39 -0.51 23.99
N VAL A 27 12.61 -1.55 23.73
CA VAL A 27 11.56 -1.52 22.69
C VAL A 27 10.56 -0.39 22.93
N ASP A 28 10.14 -0.20 24.20
CA ASP A 28 9.22 0.87 24.61
C ASP A 28 9.79 2.27 24.35
N ASP A 29 11.09 2.47 24.60
CA ASP A 29 11.78 3.73 24.27
C ASP A 29 11.74 4.03 22.76
N ILE A 30 11.96 2.99 21.92
CA ILE A 30 11.93 3.13 20.48
C ILE A 30 10.51 3.45 20.02
N GLN A 31 9.51 2.72 20.51
CA GLN A 31 8.10 2.92 20.17
C GLN A 31 7.63 4.33 20.56
N THR A 32 7.92 4.76 21.79
CA THR A 32 7.59 6.10 22.29
C THR A 32 8.25 7.20 21.45
N PHE A 33 9.52 7.01 21.09
CA PHE A 33 10.23 7.94 20.21
C PHE A 33 9.57 8.02 18.83
N LEU A 34 9.27 6.87 18.21
CA LEU A 34 8.65 6.81 16.89
C LEU A 34 7.27 7.46 16.88
N MET A 35 6.42 7.15 17.88
CA MET A 35 5.09 7.78 18.00
C MET A 35 5.15 9.31 18.08
N GLY A 36 6.19 9.85 18.70
CA GLY A 36 6.37 11.31 18.83
C GLY A 36 7.02 11.98 17.60
N ARG A 37 7.53 11.22 16.64
CA ARG A 37 8.31 11.77 15.52
C ARG A 37 7.74 11.49 14.14
N VAL A 38 7.10 10.36 13.96
CA VAL A 38 6.66 9.91 12.64
C VAL A 38 5.37 9.11 12.76
N LEU A 39 4.47 9.31 11.83
CA LEU A 39 3.30 8.46 11.64
C LEU A 39 3.71 7.31 10.73
N LEU A 40 3.38 6.09 11.13
CA LEU A 40 3.71 4.87 10.39
C LEU A 40 2.44 4.08 10.09
N ARG A 41 2.41 3.42 8.93
CA ARG A 41 1.40 2.43 8.59
C ARG A 41 2.00 1.36 7.67
N HIS A 42 1.56 0.13 7.80
CA HIS A 42 1.94 -0.95 6.90
C HIS A 42 0.90 -1.07 5.77
N ASN A 43 1.28 -0.73 4.55
CA ASN A 43 0.40 -0.85 3.39
C ASN A 43 0.33 -2.32 2.96
N VAL A 44 -0.81 -2.96 3.22
CA VAL A 44 -1.01 -4.40 2.96
C VAL A 44 -0.98 -4.77 1.48
N ILE A 45 -1.20 -3.81 0.58
CA ILE A 45 -1.16 -4.02 -0.88
C ILE A 45 0.28 -4.03 -1.40
N THR A 46 1.06 -3.01 -1.02
CA THR A 46 2.47 -2.90 -1.44
C THR A 46 3.40 -3.74 -0.57
N ARG A 47 2.93 -4.19 0.60
CA ARG A 47 3.70 -4.88 1.65
C ARG A 47 4.91 -4.05 2.09
N ARG A 48 4.72 -2.74 2.23
CA ARG A 48 5.75 -1.81 2.66
C ARG A 48 5.22 -0.94 3.77
N VAL A 49 6.11 -0.59 4.69
CA VAL A 49 5.84 0.46 5.66
C VAL A 49 5.85 1.80 4.92
N GLU A 50 4.84 2.61 5.16
CA GLU A 50 4.72 3.99 4.72
C GLU A 50 4.86 4.91 5.93
N TYR A 51 5.40 6.08 5.71
CA TYR A 51 5.59 7.07 6.75
C TYR A 51 5.06 8.44 6.33
N ARG A 52 4.76 9.25 7.34
CA ARG A 52 4.44 10.66 7.18
C ARG A 52 4.93 11.42 8.42
N PHE A 53 5.59 12.55 8.23
CA PHE A 53 5.90 13.43 9.34
C PHE A 53 4.66 14.26 9.70
N PRO A 54 4.28 14.33 10.98
CA PRO A 54 3.21 15.22 11.44
C PRO A 54 3.63 16.69 11.30
N ALA A 55 2.67 17.60 11.17
CA ALA A 55 2.91 19.03 10.94
C ALA A 55 3.75 19.66 12.08
N GLU A 56 3.61 19.17 13.30
CA GLU A 56 4.37 19.61 14.48
C GLU A 56 5.87 19.31 14.35
N VAL A 57 6.23 18.35 13.51
CA VAL A 57 7.63 17.91 13.29
C VAL A 57 8.23 18.57 12.05
N SER A 58 7.47 18.63 10.96
CA SER A 58 7.95 19.08 9.64
C SER A 58 7.59 20.54 9.32
N GLY A 59 6.70 21.16 10.09
CA GLY A 59 6.12 22.47 9.80
C GLY A 59 4.94 22.43 8.83
N GLU A 60 4.80 21.36 8.07
CA GLU A 60 3.72 21.12 7.12
C GLU A 60 3.30 19.65 7.16
N THR A 61 2.04 19.37 6.86
CA THR A 61 1.58 17.97 6.73
C THR A 61 2.15 17.39 5.44
N THR A 62 3.04 16.41 5.57
CA THR A 62 3.62 15.72 4.41
C THR A 62 2.64 14.65 3.89
N GLU A 63 2.79 14.25 2.63
CA GLU A 63 2.09 13.09 2.08
C GLU A 63 2.69 11.78 2.61
N TRP A 64 1.92 10.70 2.48
CA TRP A 64 2.42 9.36 2.78
C TRP A 64 3.38 8.88 1.70
N ASP A 65 4.58 8.47 2.12
CA ASP A 65 5.63 7.95 1.23
C ASP A 65 6.15 6.61 1.74
N ALA A 66 6.76 5.83 0.86
CA ALA A 66 7.38 4.56 1.23
C ALA A 66 8.59 4.80 2.14
N LEU A 67 8.66 4.05 3.25
CA LEU A 67 9.78 4.14 4.18
C LEU A 67 11.09 3.78 3.47
N SER A 68 12.08 4.67 3.55
CA SER A 68 13.40 4.48 2.98
C SER A 68 14.46 4.33 4.07
N ASP A 69 15.57 3.68 3.75
CA ASP A 69 16.72 3.54 4.65
C ASP A 69 17.22 4.90 5.14
N ARG A 70 17.16 5.93 4.30
CA ARG A 70 17.53 7.29 4.68
C ARG A 70 16.71 7.81 5.85
N VAL A 71 15.39 7.59 5.85
CA VAL A 71 14.49 8.03 6.91
C VAL A 71 14.79 7.26 8.20
N VAL A 72 14.95 5.93 8.12
CA VAL A 72 15.28 5.09 9.28
C VAL A 72 16.63 5.51 9.88
N ASN A 73 17.65 5.75 9.06
CA ASN A 73 18.96 6.21 9.51
C ASN A 73 18.90 7.60 10.15
N SER A 74 18.04 8.49 9.68
CA SER A 74 17.82 9.81 10.30
C SER A 74 17.18 9.67 11.68
N LEU A 75 16.16 8.85 11.81
CA LEU A 75 15.51 8.54 13.09
C LEU A 75 16.47 7.85 14.07
N TRP A 76 17.26 6.91 13.56
CA TRP A 76 18.32 6.27 14.33
C TRP A 76 19.34 7.30 14.85
N ALA A 77 19.83 8.18 14.00
CA ALA A 77 20.80 9.20 14.37
C ALA A 77 20.26 10.14 15.48
N GLU A 78 18.97 10.51 15.40
CA GLU A 78 18.33 11.34 16.41
C GLU A 78 18.17 10.61 17.76
N LEU A 79 17.67 9.37 17.75
CA LEU A 79 17.51 8.59 18.98
C LEU A 79 18.86 8.26 19.63
N SER A 80 19.90 8.01 18.81
CA SER A 80 21.25 7.70 19.25
C SER A 80 21.92 8.81 20.05
N GLN A 81 21.46 10.05 19.90
CA GLN A 81 21.95 11.17 20.72
C GLN A 81 21.51 11.08 22.19
N ARG A 82 20.45 10.32 22.47
CA ARG A 82 19.83 10.19 23.80
C ARG A 82 20.08 8.82 24.41
N LYS A 83 20.02 7.76 23.61
CA LYS A 83 20.14 6.38 24.08
C LYS A 83 20.96 5.54 23.09
N GLN A 84 21.71 4.57 23.60
CA GLN A 84 22.40 3.61 22.75
C GLN A 84 21.38 2.70 22.06
N VAL A 85 21.30 2.74 20.74
CA VAL A 85 20.36 1.98 19.91
C VAL A 85 21.05 1.57 18.61
N ALA A 86 20.76 0.36 18.13
CA ALA A 86 21.20 -0.06 16.80
C ALA A 86 20.09 0.28 15.77
N ALA A 87 20.46 0.69 14.56
CA ALA A 87 19.50 0.94 13.48
C ALA A 87 18.60 -0.29 13.23
N GLN A 88 19.17 -1.49 13.36
CA GLN A 88 18.43 -2.75 13.21
C GLN A 88 17.30 -2.92 14.24
N ASP A 89 17.43 -2.38 15.44
CA ASP A 89 16.36 -2.47 16.45
C ASP A 89 15.18 -1.57 16.07
N ILE A 90 15.43 -0.42 15.44
CA ILE A 90 14.39 0.46 14.88
C ILE A 90 13.66 -0.26 13.71
N TYR A 91 14.41 -0.86 12.79
CA TYR A 91 13.80 -1.65 11.71
C TYR A 91 12.89 -2.76 12.24
N ARG A 92 13.32 -3.52 13.25
CA ARG A 92 12.51 -4.59 13.86
C ARG A 92 11.21 -4.08 14.47
N VAL A 93 11.24 -2.90 15.10
CA VAL A 93 10.03 -2.29 15.64
C VAL A 93 9.11 -1.83 14.52
N MET A 94 9.66 -1.23 13.46
CA MET A 94 8.88 -0.77 12.31
C MET A 94 8.30 -1.92 11.48
N ASP A 95 8.95 -3.10 11.50
CA ASP A 95 8.51 -4.32 10.80
C ASP A 95 7.77 -5.29 11.75
N SER A 96 7.01 -4.74 12.69
CA SER A 96 6.24 -5.50 13.69
C SER A 96 4.81 -4.99 13.77
N ASP A 97 3.97 -5.68 14.55
CA ASP A 97 2.57 -5.31 14.83
C ASP A 97 2.42 -3.93 15.52
N PHE A 98 3.54 -3.28 15.90
CA PHE A 98 3.54 -1.89 16.35
C PHE A 98 3.05 -0.93 15.26
N VAL A 99 3.33 -1.24 14.00
CA VAL A 99 2.90 -0.44 12.84
C VAL A 99 1.57 -1.01 12.34
N PRO A 100 0.47 -0.23 12.41
CA PRO A 100 -0.85 -0.71 12.05
C PRO A 100 -0.97 -1.00 10.56
N ASP A 101 -1.72 -2.05 10.23
CA ASP A 101 -2.08 -2.37 8.86
C ASP A 101 -2.98 -1.29 8.25
N PHE A 102 -2.76 -0.98 7.00
CA PHE A 102 -3.53 -0.04 6.21
C PHE A 102 -3.87 -0.63 4.84
N ASN A 103 -5.16 -0.79 4.58
CA ASN A 103 -5.65 -1.15 3.26
C ASN A 103 -6.16 0.12 2.54
N PRO A 104 -5.47 0.59 1.48
CA PRO A 104 -5.86 1.81 0.77
C PRO A 104 -7.22 1.70 0.08
N PHE A 105 -7.61 0.49 -0.37
CA PHE A 105 -8.89 0.29 -1.04
C PHE A 105 -10.05 0.32 -0.05
N THR A 106 -9.93 -0.39 1.08
CA THR A 106 -10.93 -0.36 2.15
C THR A 106 -11.07 1.05 2.71
N SER A 107 -9.95 1.70 3.00
CA SER A 107 -9.95 3.09 3.49
C SER A 107 -10.60 4.06 2.51
N TYR A 108 -10.37 3.91 1.20
CA TYR A 108 -11.03 4.73 0.18
C TYR A 108 -12.55 4.53 0.21
N LEU A 109 -13.00 3.27 0.24
CA LEU A 109 -14.43 2.93 0.23
C LEU A 109 -15.16 3.43 1.49
N GLU A 110 -14.52 3.36 2.66
CA GLU A 110 -15.07 3.83 3.94
C GLU A 110 -15.25 5.35 4.00
N HIS A 111 -14.49 6.10 3.21
CA HIS A 111 -14.57 7.56 3.16
C HIS A 111 -15.45 8.10 2.02
N LEU A 112 -16.05 7.21 1.22
CA LEU A 112 -16.98 7.64 0.19
C LEU A 112 -18.28 8.20 0.81
N PRO A 113 -18.83 9.28 0.24
CA PRO A 113 -20.14 9.73 0.62
C PRO A 113 -21.20 8.67 0.30
N PRO A 114 -22.30 8.59 1.05
CA PRO A 114 -23.40 7.69 0.73
C PRO A 114 -23.96 8.01 -0.65
N TRP A 115 -24.30 6.96 -1.40
CA TRP A 115 -24.96 7.14 -2.70
C TRP A 115 -26.37 7.74 -2.53
N ASN A 116 -26.68 8.75 -3.34
CA ASN A 116 -27.97 9.43 -3.31
C ASN A 116 -29.15 8.62 -3.92
N GLY A 117 -28.83 7.52 -4.63
CA GLY A 117 -29.84 6.65 -5.26
C GLY A 117 -30.43 7.17 -6.58
N GLU A 118 -29.97 8.31 -7.10
CA GLU A 118 -30.59 8.98 -8.25
C GLU A 118 -29.95 8.58 -9.60
N GLU A 119 -28.62 8.47 -9.65
CA GLU A 119 -27.90 8.23 -10.90
C GLU A 119 -27.26 6.83 -10.95
N ASP A 120 -27.44 6.12 -12.06
CA ASP A 120 -26.68 4.89 -12.33
C ASP A 120 -25.31 5.22 -12.93
N HIS A 121 -24.36 5.54 -12.05
CA HIS A 121 -23.00 5.87 -12.44
C HIS A 121 -22.28 4.71 -13.16
N LEU A 122 -22.68 3.46 -12.91
CA LEU A 122 -22.09 2.30 -13.58
C LEU A 122 -22.56 2.21 -15.03
N LEU A 123 -23.84 2.50 -15.27
CA LEU A 123 -24.37 2.60 -16.63
C LEU A 123 -23.72 3.78 -17.38
N ALA A 124 -23.60 4.95 -16.76
CA ALA A 124 -22.93 6.09 -17.34
C ALA A 124 -21.46 5.76 -17.71
N MET A 125 -20.75 5.06 -16.84
CA MET A 125 -19.39 4.57 -17.11
C MET A 125 -19.36 3.58 -18.29
N ALA A 126 -20.29 2.63 -18.35
CA ALA A 126 -20.38 1.68 -19.45
C ALA A 126 -20.61 2.37 -20.80
N MET A 127 -21.38 3.47 -20.83
CA MET A 127 -21.64 4.24 -22.04
C MET A 127 -20.42 5.01 -22.55
N THR A 128 -19.32 5.12 -21.79
CA THR A 128 -18.06 5.69 -22.29
C THR A 128 -17.31 4.75 -23.25
N VAL A 129 -17.70 3.47 -23.31
CA VAL A 129 -17.14 2.47 -24.21
C VAL A 129 -18.14 2.17 -25.32
N GLN A 130 -17.81 2.46 -26.56
CA GLN A 130 -18.64 2.08 -27.70
C GLN A 130 -18.44 0.60 -28.03
N VAL A 131 -19.52 -0.19 -27.89
CA VAL A 131 -19.54 -1.62 -28.25
C VAL A 131 -20.15 -1.80 -29.63
N LYS A 132 -19.54 -2.70 -30.43
CA LYS A 132 -20.12 -3.11 -31.73
C LYS A 132 -21.36 -3.96 -31.49
N GLY A 133 -22.39 -3.83 -32.33
CA GLY A 133 -23.60 -4.68 -32.28
C GLY A 133 -24.88 -3.96 -31.85
N GLY A 134 -24.83 -2.66 -31.59
CA GLY A 134 -26.04 -1.85 -31.28
C GLY A 134 -26.40 -1.80 -29.81
N VAL A 135 -27.64 -1.43 -29.52
CA VAL A 135 -28.11 -1.11 -28.16
C VAL A 135 -28.09 -2.34 -27.24
N ASP A 136 -28.49 -3.49 -27.74
CA ASP A 136 -28.54 -4.73 -26.94
C ASP A 136 -27.17 -5.16 -26.46
N GLU A 137 -26.16 -5.09 -27.35
CA GLU A 137 -24.77 -5.41 -26.99
C GLU A 137 -24.19 -4.38 -26.02
N GLN A 138 -24.56 -3.11 -26.15
CA GLN A 138 -24.15 -2.07 -25.22
C GLN A 138 -24.72 -2.30 -23.82
N LEU A 139 -25.98 -2.70 -23.71
CA LEU A 139 -26.61 -3.03 -22.43
C LEU A 139 -26.02 -4.31 -21.81
N ARG A 140 -25.73 -5.31 -22.63
CA ARG A 140 -25.04 -6.54 -22.20
C ARG A 140 -23.65 -6.24 -21.66
N PHE A 141 -22.91 -5.38 -22.32
CA PHE A 141 -21.61 -4.90 -21.83
C PHE A 141 -21.75 -4.19 -20.48
N ALA A 142 -22.74 -3.33 -20.31
CA ALA A 142 -22.99 -2.64 -19.04
C ALA A 142 -23.24 -3.65 -17.90
N GLU A 143 -24.02 -4.70 -18.15
CA GLU A 143 -24.27 -5.76 -17.19
C GLU A 143 -23.00 -6.53 -16.82
N TYR A 144 -22.17 -6.89 -17.80
CA TYR A 144 -20.91 -7.59 -17.56
C TYR A 144 -19.89 -6.69 -16.81
N LEU A 145 -19.82 -5.42 -17.18
CA LEU A 145 -19.00 -4.44 -16.49
C LEU A 145 -19.41 -4.32 -15.02
N LYS A 146 -20.70 -4.22 -14.75
CA LYS A 146 -21.23 -4.18 -13.38
C LYS A 146 -20.84 -5.43 -12.57
N LYS A 147 -21.02 -6.63 -13.13
CA LYS A 147 -20.63 -7.90 -12.49
C LYS A 147 -19.14 -7.93 -12.18
N TRP A 148 -18.32 -7.50 -13.12
CA TRP A 148 -16.87 -7.46 -12.95
C TRP A 148 -16.43 -6.46 -11.89
N LEU A 149 -17.02 -5.24 -11.88
CA LEU A 149 -16.73 -4.22 -10.86
C LEU A 149 -17.11 -4.69 -9.46
N VAL A 150 -18.28 -5.29 -9.30
CA VAL A 150 -18.72 -5.86 -8.01
C VAL A 150 -17.75 -6.93 -7.53
N ALA A 151 -17.34 -7.86 -8.40
CA ALA A 151 -16.38 -8.90 -8.05
C ALA A 151 -14.99 -8.34 -7.72
N MET A 152 -14.56 -7.28 -8.40
CA MET A 152 -13.32 -6.58 -8.13
C MET A 152 -13.34 -5.92 -6.75
N VAL A 153 -14.39 -5.14 -6.44
CA VAL A 153 -14.54 -4.45 -5.15
C VAL A 153 -14.67 -5.46 -4.01
N ALA A 154 -15.42 -6.54 -4.20
CA ALA A 154 -15.53 -7.62 -3.22
C ALA A 154 -14.16 -8.20 -2.85
N GLY A 155 -13.27 -8.42 -3.85
CA GLY A 155 -11.90 -8.88 -3.61
C GLY A 155 -11.00 -7.84 -2.95
N TRP A 156 -11.35 -6.55 -2.96
CA TRP A 156 -10.62 -5.51 -2.22
C TRP A 156 -11.01 -5.47 -0.73
N VAL A 157 -12.29 -5.73 -0.45
CA VAL A 157 -12.86 -5.65 0.91
C VAL A 157 -12.61 -6.94 1.69
N ASP A 158 -12.79 -8.09 1.02
CA ASP A 158 -12.64 -9.40 1.65
C ASP A 158 -11.49 -10.20 1.02
N PRO A 159 -10.41 -10.47 1.78
CA PRO A 159 -9.27 -11.23 1.29
C PRO A 159 -9.58 -12.71 0.97
N LEU A 160 -10.73 -13.23 1.42
CA LEU A 160 -11.18 -14.59 1.14
C LEU A 160 -11.93 -14.70 -0.18
N VAL A 161 -12.41 -13.59 -0.73
CA VAL A 161 -13.08 -13.56 -2.03
C VAL A 161 -12.06 -13.75 -3.15
N VAL A 162 -12.29 -14.76 -3.96
CA VAL A 162 -11.51 -15.02 -5.17
C VAL A 162 -12.32 -14.51 -6.37
N ASN A 163 -11.82 -13.48 -7.04
CA ASN A 163 -12.40 -12.99 -8.28
C ASN A 163 -11.93 -13.85 -9.45
N ASN A 164 -12.83 -14.63 -10.05
CA ASN A 164 -12.57 -15.46 -11.21
C ASN A 164 -13.04 -14.79 -12.53
N VAL A 165 -13.52 -13.55 -12.47
CA VAL A 165 -14.03 -12.81 -13.62
C VAL A 165 -12.94 -11.91 -14.19
N ILE A 166 -12.70 -12.00 -15.50
CA ILE A 166 -11.75 -11.16 -16.23
C ILE A 166 -12.53 -10.32 -17.22
N LEU A 167 -12.37 -9.00 -17.18
CA LEU A 167 -12.90 -8.10 -18.20
C LEU A 167 -11.88 -7.97 -19.34
N VAL A 168 -12.29 -8.32 -20.56
CA VAL A 168 -11.46 -8.24 -21.76
C VAL A 168 -12.09 -7.24 -22.73
N LEU A 169 -11.34 -6.20 -23.11
CA LEU A 169 -11.72 -5.27 -24.15
C LEU A 169 -10.93 -5.58 -25.45
N ILE A 170 -11.65 -6.02 -26.48
CA ILE A 170 -11.08 -6.32 -27.81
C ILE A 170 -11.37 -5.12 -28.74
N GLY A 171 -10.39 -4.71 -29.54
CA GLY A 171 -10.54 -3.60 -30.47
C GLY A 171 -9.21 -3.18 -31.06
N GLU A 172 -9.24 -2.28 -32.03
CA GLU A 172 -8.08 -1.78 -32.77
C GLU A 172 -6.97 -1.25 -31.85
N GLN A 173 -5.74 -1.35 -32.30
CA GLN A 173 -4.59 -0.74 -31.62
C GLN A 173 -4.78 0.78 -31.59
N GLY A 174 -4.47 1.41 -30.44
CA GLY A 174 -4.64 2.85 -30.26
C GLY A 174 -6.03 3.31 -29.82
N SER A 175 -6.99 2.40 -29.60
CA SER A 175 -8.35 2.74 -29.13
C SER A 175 -8.44 3.00 -27.61
N TYR A 176 -7.37 3.46 -26.98
CA TYR A 176 -7.30 3.93 -25.61
C TYR A 176 -7.75 2.93 -24.50
N LYS A 177 -7.84 1.62 -24.79
CA LYS A 177 -8.27 0.60 -23.83
C LYS A 177 -7.50 0.64 -22.51
N THR A 178 -6.17 0.68 -22.58
CA THR A 178 -5.31 0.76 -21.38
C THR A 178 -5.53 2.05 -20.59
N THR A 179 -5.70 3.16 -21.30
CA THR A 179 -6.00 4.47 -20.71
C THR A 179 -7.33 4.44 -19.98
N TRP A 180 -8.35 3.84 -20.60
CA TRP A 180 -9.66 3.68 -19.95
C TRP A 180 -9.57 2.91 -18.64
N PHE A 181 -8.87 1.76 -18.63
CA PHE A 181 -8.64 1.01 -17.39
C PHE A 181 -7.87 1.81 -16.32
N GLN A 182 -6.93 2.65 -16.73
CA GLN A 182 -6.17 3.51 -15.82
C GLN A 182 -7.07 4.57 -15.16
N TYR A 183 -8.00 5.12 -15.92
CA TYR A 183 -8.95 6.12 -15.43
C TYR A 183 -10.16 5.52 -14.69
N LEU A 184 -10.32 4.21 -14.71
CA LEU A 184 -11.32 3.50 -13.91
C LEU A 184 -11.03 3.65 -12.41
N LEU A 185 -9.76 3.74 -12.04
CA LEU A 185 -9.37 4.00 -10.66
C LEU A 185 -9.45 5.50 -10.33
N PRO A 186 -9.99 5.83 -9.15
CA PRO A 186 -9.94 7.19 -8.63
C PRO A 186 -8.49 7.65 -8.45
N PRO A 187 -8.23 8.97 -8.45
CA PRO A 187 -6.87 9.53 -8.37
C PRO A 187 -6.04 8.95 -7.23
N GLU A 188 -6.67 8.76 -6.05
CA GLU A 188 -6.05 8.26 -4.82
C GLU A 188 -5.53 6.83 -4.97
N LEU A 189 -6.20 6.02 -5.80
CA LEU A 189 -5.86 4.62 -6.02
C LEU A 189 -5.05 4.36 -7.30
N ARG A 190 -4.83 5.38 -8.16
CA ARG A 190 -4.11 5.21 -9.44
C ARG A 190 -2.68 4.70 -9.28
N ARG A 191 -2.02 4.97 -8.17
CA ARG A 191 -0.68 4.44 -7.89
C ARG A 191 -0.64 2.91 -7.76
N TYR A 192 -1.79 2.27 -7.56
CA TYR A 192 -1.93 0.81 -7.51
C TYR A 192 -2.28 0.20 -8.87
N PHE A 193 -2.45 1.03 -9.90
CA PHE A 193 -2.64 0.55 -11.26
C PHE A 193 -1.30 0.06 -11.82
N TYR A 194 -1.31 -1.17 -12.30
CA TYR A 194 -0.12 -1.78 -12.87
C TYR A 194 -0.42 -2.45 -14.21
N THR A 195 0.43 -2.23 -15.21
CA THR A 195 0.35 -2.90 -16.51
C THR A 195 1.46 -3.93 -16.60
N LYS A 196 1.12 -5.17 -16.97
CA LYS A 196 2.08 -6.24 -17.11
C LYS A 196 2.01 -6.87 -18.51
N THR A 197 3.19 -7.14 -19.10
CA THR A 197 3.32 -7.80 -20.39
C THR A 197 3.33 -9.32 -20.30
N ASN A 198 3.61 -9.90 -19.12
CA ASN A 198 3.66 -11.34 -18.86
C ASN A 198 2.84 -11.73 -17.63
N ALA A 199 1.93 -12.69 -17.78
CA ALA A 199 0.98 -13.11 -16.75
C ALA A 199 1.56 -14.01 -15.63
N SER A 200 2.87 -14.23 -15.55
CA SER A 200 3.47 -15.29 -14.72
C SER A 200 3.39 -15.13 -13.20
N ARG A 201 2.98 -13.97 -12.68
CA ARG A 201 2.69 -13.79 -11.24
C ARG A 201 1.71 -12.65 -11.03
N MET A 202 0.46 -12.96 -10.74
CA MET A 202 -0.53 -11.99 -10.27
C MET A 202 -0.52 -11.97 -8.74
N SER A 203 -0.22 -10.83 -8.13
CA SER A 203 -0.45 -10.62 -6.70
C SER A 203 -1.82 -9.97 -6.49
N ARG A 204 -2.50 -10.33 -5.39
CA ARG A 204 -3.81 -9.76 -5.02
C ARG A 204 -3.70 -8.24 -4.84
N GLY A 205 -4.75 -7.50 -5.23
CA GLY A 205 -4.88 -6.07 -4.95
C GLY A 205 -4.41 -5.12 -6.05
N TYR A 206 -4.05 -5.62 -7.25
CA TYR A 206 -3.73 -4.77 -8.39
C TYR A 206 -4.72 -4.98 -9.53
N ILE A 207 -5.09 -3.90 -10.22
CA ILE A 207 -5.72 -4.01 -11.53
C ILE A 207 -4.59 -4.24 -12.53
N VAL A 208 -4.52 -5.46 -13.06
CA VAL A 208 -3.55 -5.83 -14.07
C VAL A 208 -4.22 -5.72 -15.43
N VAL A 209 -3.74 -4.81 -16.27
CA VAL A 209 -4.07 -4.79 -17.69
C VAL A 209 -2.95 -5.51 -18.42
N GLN A 210 -3.24 -6.71 -18.93
CA GLN A 210 -2.29 -7.44 -19.75
C GLN A 210 -2.26 -6.83 -21.15
N ARG A 211 -1.09 -6.36 -21.60
CA ARG A 211 -0.87 -6.14 -23.03
C ARG A 211 -0.72 -7.51 -23.66
N SER A 212 -1.70 -7.92 -24.47
CA SER A 212 -1.60 -9.16 -25.23
C SER A 212 -0.45 -9.04 -26.23
N GLY A 213 0.50 -9.98 -26.14
CA GLY A 213 1.32 -10.33 -27.28
C GLY A 213 0.44 -10.97 -28.37
N SER A 214 0.90 -11.00 -29.61
CA SER A 214 0.17 -11.50 -30.80
C SER A 214 -0.52 -12.86 -30.58
N GLU A 215 0.10 -13.79 -29.85
CA GLU A 215 -0.43 -15.14 -29.57
C GLU A 215 -1.73 -15.19 -28.76
N ILE A 216 -1.90 -14.27 -27.79
CA ILE A 216 -3.13 -14.22 -26.99
C ILE A 216 -4.24 -13.53 -27.76
N GLN A 217 -3.89 -12.58 -28.60
CA GLN A 217 -4.85 -11.88 -29.46
C GLN A 217 -5.43 -12.84 -30.51
N GLU A 218 -4.62 -13.68 -31.16
CA GLU A 218 -5.08 -14.75 -32.08
C GLU A 218 -6.00 -15.77 -31.38
N ARG A 219 -5.70 -16.14 -30.14
CA ARG A 219 -6.50 -17.10 -29.37
C ARG A 219 -7.82 -16.50 -28.87
N LEU A 220 -7.84 -15.19 -28.53
CA LEU A 220 -9.06 -14.46 -28.16
C LEU A 220 -9.94 -14.21 -29.41
N GLU A 221 -9.34 -13.97 -30.57
CA GLU A 221 -10.06 -13.82 -31.84
C GLU A 221 -10.65 -15.18 -32.30
N GLN A 222 -9.95 -16.29 -32.06
CA GLN A 222 -10.49 -17.63 -32.26
C GLN A 222 -11.66 -17.94 -31.32
N LEU A 223 -11.57 -17.60 -30.04
CA LEU A 223 -12.64 -17.79 -29.08
C LEU A 223 -13.86 -16.87 -29.34
N ALA A 224 -13.63 -15.70 -29.96
CA ALA A 224 -14.70 -14.78 -30.34
C ALA A 224 -15.35 -15.18 -31.69
N SER A 225 -14.68 -16.00 -32.52
CA SER A 225 -15.21 -16.53 -33.77
C SER A 225 -15.92 -17.86 -33.62
N ASP A 226 -15.59 -18.63 -32.58
CA ASP A 226 -16.35 -19.82 -32.23
C ASP A 226 -17.58 -19.35 -31.42
N ASP A 227 -18.77 -19.50 -32.03
CA ASP A 227 -20.10 -19.25 -31.42
C ASP A 227 -20.26 -20.12 -30.16
N VAL A 228 -19.64 -19.72 -29.07
CA VAL A 228 -19.89 -20.31 -27.75
C VAL A 228 -21.01 -19.49 -27.09
N THR A 229 -22.20 -19.95 -27.30
CA THR A 229 -23.38 -19.62 -26.47
C THR A 229 -23.08 -20.05 -25.03
N TRP A 230 -23.02 -19.10 -24.14
CA TRP A 230 -22.99 -19.28 -22.68
C TRP A 230 -24.40 -19.19 -22.12
#